data_3d8aff49401a01b6c063c0a0a9866265
#
_entry.id   3d8aff49401a01b6c063c0a0a9866265
#
_cell.length_a   1.000
_cell.length_b   1.000
_cell.length_c   1.000
_cell.angle_alpha   90.00
_cell.angle_beta   90.00
_cell.angle_gamma   90.00
#
_symmetry.space_group_name_H-M   'P 1'
#
loop_
_entity.id
_entity.type
_entity.pdbx_description
1 polymer ?
#
loop_
_entity_poly.entity_id
_entity_poly.type
_entity_poly.pdbx_seq_one_letter_code
_entity_poly.pdbx_strand_id
1 'polypeptide(L)'
;MKPDQLRQSKIVVLLGGQSAERDISLQSGQAVVSALQSLGFDVLAVDTAQSDWAQKLQGASLAFIALHGPGGEDGSVQGALQTLGIPYTGSGVLGSALAMDKKRCKQLWQGIGVATPGFTTLTSSTDWQGVI
;
A
#
# COMPACT_ATOMS: atom_id res chain seq x y z
N MET A 1 -15.86 -5.58 12.22
CA MET A 1 -15.33 -6.20 13.45
C MET A 1 -15.49 -5.20 14.59
N LYS A 2 -15.94 -5.62 15.78
CA LYS A 2 -16.07 -4.72 16.94
C LYS A 2 -14.67 -4.52 17.58
N PRO A 3 -14.38 -3.37 18.27
CA PRO A 3 -13.07 -3.09 18.86
C PRO A 3 -12.57 -4.19 19.81
N ASP A 4 -13.46 -4.78 20.61
CA ASP A 4 -13.09 -5.86 21.56
C ASP A 4 -12.69 -7.16 20.85
N GLN A 5 -13.23 -7.43 19.67
CA GLN A 5 -12.83 -8.59 18.86
C GLN A 5 -11.46 -8.38 18.23
N LEU A 6 -11.10 -7.14 17.88
CA LEU A 6 -9.77 -6.79 17.36
C LEU A 6 -8.67 -7.00 18.41
N ARG A 7 -8.94 -6.76 19.69
CA ARG A 7 -7.95 -6.95 20.76
C ARG A 7 -7.54 -8.41 20.96
N GLN A 8 -8.39 -9.35 20.55
CA GLN A 8 -8.12 -10.80 20.62
C GLN A 8 -7.62 -11.37 19.29
N SER A 9 -7.39 -10.50 18.32
CA SER A 9 -7.06 -10.89 16.94
C SER A 9 -5.61 -10.55 16.63
N LYS A 10 -4.94 -11.42 15.88
CA LYS A 10 -3.59 -11.17 15.37
C LYS A 10 -3.65 -10.08 14.28
N ILE A 11 -3.03 -8.94 14.53
CA ILE A 11 -2.84 -7.87 13.56
C ILE A 11 -1.44 -7.97 12.98
N VAL A 12 -1.30 -7.90 11.67
CA VAL A 12 0.00 -7.79 11.03
C VAL A 12 0.22 -6.38 10.50
N VAL A 13 1.42 -5.84 10.69
CA VAL A 13 1.85 -4.57 10.09
C VAL A 13 2.87 -4.90 9.01
N LEU A 14 2.50 -4.66 7.74
CA LEU A 14 3.37 -4.85 6.59
C LEU A 14 4.25 -3.63 6.43
N LEU A 15 5.56 -3.82 6.46
CA LEU A 15 6.56 -2.76 6.42
C LEU A 15 7.78 -3.17 5.60
N GLY A 16 8.72 -2.27 5.40
CA GLY A 16 9.96 -2.52 4.66
C GLY A 16 9.75 -2.60 3.16
N GLY A 17 9.71 -3.82 2.63
CA GLY A 17 9.58 -4.05 1.19
C GLY A 17 10.87 -3.81 0.42
N GLN A 18 10.77 -3.80 -0.93
CA GLN A 18 11.92 -3.71 -1.83
C GLN A 18 12.00 -2.37 -2.59
N SER A 19 11.09 -1.42 -2.32
CA SER A 19 11.10 -0.12 -2.97
C SER A 19 12.26 0.77 -2.49
N ALA A 20 12.52 1.85 -3.22
CA ALA A 20 13.49 2.86 -2.80
C ALA A 20 13.09 3.57 -1.48
N GLU A 21 11.83 3.42 -1.05
CA GLU A 21 11.27 4.02 0.16
C GLU A 21 11.29 3.06 1.36
N ARG A 22 12.07 1.96 1.26
CA ARG A 22 12.18 0.92 2.28
C ARG A 22 12.42 1.48 3.69
N ASP A 23 13.39 2.37 3.84
CA ASP A 23 13.78 2.90 5.16
C ASP A 23 12.65 3.72 5.79
N ILE A 24 11.92 4.48 4.99
CA ILE A 24 10.74 5.22 5.44
C ILE A 24 9.64 4.25 5.87
N SER A 25 9.43 3.18 5.12
CA SER A 25 8.46 2.14 5.45
C SER A 25 8.80 1.40 6.75
N LEU A 26 10.06 1.08 6.97
CA LEU A 26 10.52 0.48 8.23
C LEU A 26 10.25 1.40 9.42
N GLN A 27 10.55 2.69 9.28
CA GLN A 27 10.36 3.68 10.33
C GLN A 27 8.87 3.90 10.65
N SER A 28 8.05 4.17 9.63
CA SER A 28 6.61 4.40 9.79
C SER A 28 5.88 3.14 10.28
N GLY A 29 6.24 1.98 9.76
CA GLY A 29 5.67 0.71 10.18
C GLY A 29 6.01 0.37 11.63
N GLN A 30 7.26 0.60 12.07
CA GLN A 30 7.64 0.39 13.46
C GLN A 30 6.91 1.34 14.43
N ALA A 31 6.66 2.58 14.01
CA ALA A 31 5.85 3.50 14.81
C ALA A 31 4.41 2.99 14.98
N VAL A 32 3.80 2.47 13.92
CA VAL A 32 2.46 1.85 13.96
C VAL A 32 2.46 0.62 14.87
N VAL A 33 3.45 -0.27 14.75
CA VAL A 33 3.59 -1.46 15.62
C VAL A 33 3.62 -1.04 17.09
N SER A 34 4.50 -0.07 17.44
CA SER A 34 4.64 0.41 18.81
C SER A 34 3.35 1.04 19.36
N ALA A 35 2.64 1.82 18.52
CA ALA A 35 1.39 2.45 18.90
C ALA A 35 0.28 1.39 19.16
N LEU A 36 0.14 0.41 18.28
CA LEU A 36 -0.86 -0.65 18.45
C LEU A 36 -0.55 -1.54 19.66
N GLN A 37 0.72 -1.88 19.89
CA GLN A 37 1.15 -2.64 21.07
C GLN A 37 0.88 -1.88 22.37
N SER A 38 1.11 -0.57 22.40
CA SER A 38 0.80 0.27 23.58
C SER A 38 -0.70 0.31 23.91
N LEU A 39 -1.55 0.06 22.93
CA LEU A 39 -3.00 -0.06 23.08
C LEU A 39 -3.46 -1.49 23.44
N GLY A 40 -2.51 -2.43 23.62
CA GLY A 40 -2.78 -3.80 24.04
C GLY A 40 -3.23 -4.74 22.91
N PHE A 41 -2.92 -4.42 21.64
CA PHE A 41 -3.17 -5.33 20.52
C PHE A 41 -2.03 -6.34 20.36
N ASP A 42 -2.37 -7.56 19.90
CA ASP A 42 -1.39 -8.57 19.43
C ASP A 42 -0.94 -8.21 18.01
N VAL A 43 0.30 -7.73 17.88
CA VAL A 43 0.82 -7.16 16.62
C VAL A 43 2.11 -7.82 16.22
N LEU A 44 2.15 -8.30 14.98
CA LEU A 44 3.34 -8.83 14.32
C LEU A 44 3.81 -7.90 13.20
N ALA A 45 5.05 -7.42 13.30
CA ALA A 45 5.72 -6.73 12.18
C ALA A 45 6.16 -7.76 11.12
N VAL A 46 5.82 -7.51 9.86
CA VAL A 46 6.16 -8.39 8.74
C VAL A 46 6.84 -7.57 7.63
N ASP A 47 8.13 -7.80 7.46
CA ASP A 47 8.89 -7.19 6.37
C ASP A 47 8.66 -7.99 5.07
N THR A 48 8.03 -7.34 4.09
CA THR A 48 7.68 -7.97 2.81
C THR A 48 8.90 -8.21 1.88
N ALA A 49 10.09 -7.73 2.24
CA ALA A 49 11.34 -8.11 1.57
C ALA A 49 11.80 -9.54 1.93
N GLN A 50 11.32 -10.11 3.03
CA GLN A 50 11.67 -11.47 3.44
C GLN A 50 10.90 -12.49 2.58
N SER A 51 11.56 -13.57 2.18
CA SER A 51 10.96 -14.60 1.31
C SER A 51 9.79 -15.35 1.95
N ASP A 52 9.72 -15.37 3.28
CA ASP A 52 8.68 -16.05 4.08
C ASP A 52 7.54 -15.13 4.54
N TRP A 53 7.49 -13.87 4.05
CA TRP A 53 6.53 -12.88 4.52
C TRP A 53 5.07 -13.34 4.40
N ALA A 54 4.72 -14.01 3.29
CA ALA A 54 3.36 -14.48 3.06
C ALA A 54 2.95 -15.59 4.06
N GLN A 55 3.89 -16.45 4.47
CA GLN A 55 3.65 -17.48 5.47
C GLN A 55 3.37 -16.87 6.85
N LYS A 56 4.03 -15.75 7.19
CA LYS A 56 3.82 -15.01 8.44
C LYS A 56 2.42 -14.40 8.57
N LEU A 57 1.69 -14.26 7.45
CA LEU A 57 0.30 -13.78 7.46
C LEU A 57 -0.70 -14.82 7.96
N GLN A 58 -0.28 -16.07 8.12
CA GLN A 58 -1.18 -17.14 8.57
C GLN A 58 -1.82 -16.80 9.92
N GLY A 59 -3.14 -16.86 9.97
CA GLY A 59 -3.93 -16.53 11.16
C GLY A 59 -4.09 -15.03 11.41
N ALA A 60 -3.61 -14.17 10.52
CA ALA A 60 -3.87 -12.72 10.61
C ALA A 60 -5.36 -12.42 10.40
N SER A 61 -5.92 -11.59 11.26
CA SER A 61 -7.31 -11.12 11.17
C SER A 61 -7.40 -9.76 10.47
N LEU A 62 -6.31 -9.01 10.43
CA LEU A 62 -6.21 -7.69 9.81
C LEU A 62 -4.75 -7.41 9.43
N ALA A 63 -4.54 -6.80 8.26
CA ALA A 63 -3.25 -6.28 7.86
C ALA A 63 -3.27 -4.74 7.82
N PHE A 64 -2.33 -4.10 8.52
CA PHE A 64 -2.05 -2.68 8.35
C PHE A 64 -0.91 -2.54 7.33
N ILE A 65 -1.16 -1.85 6.24
CA ILE A 65 -0.16 -1.61 5.19
C ILE A 65 0.57 -0.30 5.51
N ALA A 66 1.85 -0.42 5.89
CA ALA A 66 2.79 0.69 6.10
C ALA A 66 3.90 0.68 5.04
N LEU A 67 3.67 0.02 3.92
CA LEU A 67 4.56 0.00 2.77
C LEU A 67 4.43 1.29 1.96
N HIS A 68 5.51 1.66 1.26
CA HIS A 68 5.55 2.80 0.36
C HIS A 68 6.09 2.40 -1.01
N GLY A 69 5.59 3.09 -2.05
CA GLY A 69 6.00 2.89 -3.43
C GLY A 69 5.58 1.55 -4.03
N PRO A 70 6.30 1.11 -5.09
CA PRO A 70 6.01 -0.15 -5.78
C PRO A 70 6.04 -1.37 -4.84
N GLY A 71 5.08 -2.27 -5.02
CA GLY A 71 4.85 -3.44 -4.16
C GLY A 71 3.95 -3.14 -2.95
N GLY A 72 3.88 -1.89 -2.49
CA GLY A 72 3.03 -1.47 -1.37
C GLY A 72 1.79 -0.69 -1.78
N GLU A 73 1.92 0.16 -2.81
CA GLU A 73 0.88 1.11 -3.22
C GLU A 73 0.30 0.80 -4.61
N ASP A 74 0.82 -0.18 -5.32
CA ASP A 74 0.47 -0.51 -6.71
C ASP A 74 -0.59 -1.62 -6.88
N GLY A 75 -1.18 -2.09 -5.78
CA GLY A 75 -2.17 -3.15 -5.79
C GLY A 75 -1.58 -4.56 -5.59
N SER A 76 -0.26 -4.74 -5.62
CA SER A 76 0.39 -6.05 -5.50
C SER A 76 0.14 -6.70 -4.14
N VAL A 77 0.48 -6.02 -3.05
CA VAL A 77 0.25 -6.53 -1.69
C VAL A 77 -1.24 -6.62 -1.38
N GLN A 78 -2.04 -5.68 -1.86
CA GLN A 78 -3.49 -5.69 -1.71
C GLN A 78 -4.11 -6.94 -2.37
N GLY A 79 -3.64 -7.31 -3.56
CA GLY A 79 -4.07 -8.52 -4.27
C GLY A 79 -3.70 -9.80 -3.51
N ALA A 80 -2.50 -9.87 -2.94
CA ALA A 80 -2.09 -10.99 -2.11
C ALA A 80 -2.98 -11.14 -0.87
N LEU A 81 -3.23 -10.05 -0.13
CA LEU A 81 -4.10 -10.04 1.04
C LEU A 81 -5.54 -10.41 0.69
N GLN A 82 -6.06 -9.89 -0.42
CA GLN A 82 -7.40 -10.21 -0.90
C GLN A 82 -7.54 -11.69 -1.26
N THR A 83 -6.55 -12.28 -1.92
CA THR A 83 -6.52 -13.71 -2.25
C THR A 83 -6.48 -14.58 -0.98
N LEU A 84 -5.79 -14.13 0.06
CA LEU A 84 -5.74 -14.79 1.36
C LEU A 84 -6.96 -14.53 2.26
N GLY A 85 -7.90 -13.69 1.82
CA GLY A 85 -9.09 -13.34 2.61
C GLY A 85 -8.79 -12.48 3.83
N ILE A 86 -7.64 -11.77 3.86
CA ILE A 86 -7.21 -10.93 4.99
C ILE A 86 -7.66 -9.49 4.72
N PRO A 87 -8.54 -8.91 5.55
CA PRO A 87 -8.88 -7.50 5.50
C PRO A 87 -7.63 -6.62 5.70
N TYR A 88 -7.59 -5.46 5.04
CA TYR A 88 -6.43 -4.57 5.13
C TYR A 88 -6.83 -3.10 5.11
N THR A 89 -5.91 -2.25 5.55
CA THR A 89 -6.08 -0.79 5.53
C THR A 89 -5.74 -0.21 4.16
N GLY A 90 -6.47 0.84 3.74
CA GLY A 90 -6.20 1.57 2.51
C GLY A 90 -7.11 1.17 1.35
N SER A 91 -6.72 1.56 0.15
CA SER A 91 -7.47 1.34 -1.09
C SER A 91 -7.35 -0.10 -1.58
N GLY A 92 -8.37 -0.55 -2.31
CA GLY A 92 -8.34 -1.87 -2.96
C GLY A 92 -7.41 -1.93 -4.17
N VAL A 93 -7.26 -3.12 -4.76
CA VAL A 93 -6.33 -3.41 -5.85
C VAL A 93 -6.43 -2.42 -7.01
N LEU A 94 -7.64 -2.22 -7.54
CA LEU A 94 -7.85 -1.35 -8.71
C LEU A 94 -7.50 0.11 -8.40
N GLY A 95 -7.94 0.62 -7.24
CA GLY A 95 -7.68 2.00 -6.83
C GLY A 95 -6.19 2.25 -6.63
N SER A 96 -5.48 1.33 -5.97
CA SER A 96 -4.04 1.39 -5.77
C SER A 96 -3.28 1.36 -7.11
N ALA A 97 -3.59 0.41 -7.99
CA ALA A 97 -2.93 0.28 -9.28
C ALA A 97 -3.13 1.52 -10.17
N LEU A 98 -4.34 2.07 -10.21
CA LEU A 98 -4.63 3.31 -10.97
C LEU A 98 -3.91 4.51 -10.39
N ALA A 99 -3.90 4.68 -9.06
CA ALA A 99 -3.25 5.81 -8.40
C ALA A 99 -1.74 5.84 -8.66
N MET A 100 -1.10 4.68 -8.75
CA MET A 100 0.34 4.58 -9.08
C MET A 100 0.65 4.90 -10.53
N ASP A 101 -0.28 4.73 -11.47
CA ASP A 101 -0.12 5.14 -12.87
C ASP A 101 -0.66 6.56 -13.06
N LYS A 102 0.19 7.55 -12.85
CA LYS A 102 -0.19 8.97 -12.94
C LYS A 102 -0.82 9.36 -14.27
N LYS A 103 -0.37 8.77 -15.38
CA LYS A 103 -0.93 9.03 -16.72
C LYS A 103 -2.36 8.51 -16.81
N ARG A 104 -2.57 7.23 -16.47
CA ARG A 104 -3.91 6.60 -16.53
C ARG A 104 -4.86 7.24 -15.52
N CYS A 105 -4.37 7.57 -14.33
CA CYS A 105 -5.15 8.27 -13.31
C CYS A 105 -5.67 9.62 -13.83
N LYS A 106 -4.81 10.43 -14.45
CA LYS A 106 -5.21 11.72 -15.04
C LYS A 106 -6.17 11.56 -16.23
N GLN A 107 -5.96 10.57 -17.08
CA GLN A 107 -6.88 10.23 -18.18
C GLN A 107 -8.26 9.84 -17.66
N LEU A 108 -8.31 9.04 -16.60
CA LEU A 108 -9.57 8.67 -15.95
C LEU A 108 -10.29 9.90 -15.39
N TRP A 109 -9.58 10.77 -14.66
CA TRP A 109 -10.15 11.99 -14.08
C TRP A 109 -10.72 12.91 -15.15
N GLN A 110 -10.01 13.13 -16.26
CA GLN A 110 -10.51 13.89 -17.40
C GLN A 110 -11.77 13.26 -17.99
N GLY A 111 -11.80 11.93 -18.14
CA GLY A 111 -12.93 11.20 -18.71
C GLY A 111 -14.22 11.27 -17.87
N ILE A 112 -14.09 11.41 -16.55
CA ILE A 112 -15.23 11.51 -15.62
C ILE A 112 -15.49 12.92 -15.12
N GLY A 113 -14.81 13.94 -15.70
CA GLY A 113 -15.04 15.35 -15.39
C GLY A 113 -14.44 15.81 -14.04
N VAL A 114 -13.50 15.07 -13.45
CA VAL A 114 -12.78 15.52 -12.25
C VAL A 114 -11.69 16.50 -12.65
N ALA A 115 -11.68 17.67 -12.01
CA ALA A 115 -10.68 18.71 -12.29
C ALA A 115 -9.27 18.19 -11.96
N THR A 116 -8.38 18.26 -12.96
CA THR A 116 -6.97 17.91 -12.82
C THR A 116 -6.13 18.91 -13.62
N PRO A 117 -4.93 19.30 -13.14
CA PRO A 117 -4.03 20.12 -13.92
C PRO A 117 -3.72 19.51 -15.29
N GLY A 118 -3.54 20.35 -16.30
CA GLY A 118 -3.06 19.92 -17.62
C GLY A 118 -1.77 19.11 -17.48
N PHE A 119 -1.54 18.16 -18.38
CA PHE A 119 -0.33 17.37 -18.39
C PHE A 119 0.06 16.96 -19.81
N THR A 120 1.33 16.74 -20.02
CA THR A 120 1.89 16.18 -21.25
C THR A 120 2.63 14.89 -20.94
N THR A 121 2.43 13.88 -21.78
CA THR A 121 3.17 12.62 -21.69
C THR A 121 4.47 12.77 -22.48
N LEU A 122 5.61 12.66 -21.79
CA LEU A 122 6.92 12.69 -22.43
C LEU A 122 7.29 11.28 -22.90
N THR A 123 7.83 11.20 -24.11
CA THR A 123 8.34 9.97 -24.71
C THR A 123 9.74 10.23 -25.28
N SER A 124 10.44 9.20 -25.72
CA SER A 124 11.75 9.34 -26.38
C SER A 124 11.70 10.18 -27.67
N SER A 125 10.51 10.33 -28.27
CA SER A 125 10.27 11.11 -29.50
C SER A 125 9.61 12.47 -29.22
N THR A 126 9.51 12.91 -27.96
CA THR A 126 8.88 14.18 -27.63
C THR A 126 9.73 15.35 -28.12
N ASP A 127 9.12 16.25 -28.91
CA ASP A 127 9.71 17.54 -29.25
C ASP A 127 9.59 18.48 -28.04
N TRP A 128 10.70 18.78 -27.43
CA TRP A 128 10.77 19.63 -26.22
C TRP A 128 10.38 21.09 -26.49
N GLN A 129 10.51 21.58 -27.74
CA GLN A 129 10.14 22.96 -28.07
C GLN A 129 8.62 23.17 -28.04
N GLY A 130 7.84 22.12 -28.22
CA GLY A 130 6.37 22.17 -28.15
C GLY A 130 5.79 21.94 -26.75
N VAL A 131 6.62 21.73 -25.72
CA VAL A 131 6.19 21.39 -24.34
C VAL A 131 6.27 22.58 -23.37
N ILE A 132 6.95 23.68 -23.77
CA ILE A 132 7.16 24.88 -22.95
C ILE A 132 6.15 25.97 -23.36
#